data_c616df317eaae7740588841b7e79578e
#
_entry.id   c616df317eaae7740588841b7e79578e
#
_cell.length_a   1.000
_cell.length_b   1.000
_cell.length_c   1.000
_cell.angle_alpha   90.00
_cell.angle_beta   90.00
_cell.angle_gamma   90.00
#
_symmetry.space_group_name_H-M   'P 1'
#
loop_
_entity.id
_entity.type
_entity.pdbx_description
1 polymer ?
#
loop_
_entity_poly.entity_id
_entity_poly.type
_entity_poly.pdbx_seq_one_letter_code
_entity_poly.pdbx_strand_id
1 'polypeptide(L)'
;MTTVISHLSALRAIRRARRAYSALPWDSVDIEQQTQALASCIPNKDAIDFAALTMLDAWSEDDSERLDLFIAGGKNRRPDERLLQHTVTAPLPEGTIMHIEADIYATSPAMTAMLCSKNESVAKTLMLLMELLGTYSLPPETTYPIAYDDIWPRGNGCEAMGDLDCRGDEQTSEKPNEPRYEQAHYKCEPATTIEDLEAIARFAKSSSYASFRTAVKLARAGSASPAESLMFAVLGAPMRFGGFGCCSLPMGGLLLNY
;
A
#
# COMPACT_ATOMS: atom_id res chain seq x y z
N MET A 1 -4.23 -16.22 20.56
CA MET A 1 -3.16 -16.70 19.66
C MET A 1 -2.78 -15.54 18.74
N THR A 2 -1.50 -15.23 18.65
CA THR A 2 -1.05 -14.05 17.90
C THR A 2 -1.09 -14.27 16.40
N THR A 3 -1.65 -13.31 15.69
CA THR A 3 -1.67 -13.22 14.22
C THR A 3 -0.84 -12.01 13.79
N VAL A 4 0.15 -12.19 12.92
CA VAL A 4 0.95 -11.09 12.36
C VAL A 4 0.71 -11.04 10.87
N ILE A 5 -0.05 -10.05 10.40
CA ILE A 5 -0.32 -9.84 8.97
C ILE A 5 0.80 -9.04 8.29
N SER A 6 0.97 -9.27 6.99
CA SER A 6 2.04 -8.64 6.20
C SER A 6 1.62 -8.41 4.76
N HIS A 7 2.52 -7.91 3.92
CA HIS A 7 2.33 -7.75 2.47
C HIS A 7 0.98 -7.09 2.12
N LEU A 8 0.19 -7.71 1.22
CA LEU A 8 -1.08 -7.14 0.77
C LEU A 8 -2.13 -7.10 1.88
N SER A 9 -2.19 -8.12 2.76
CA SER A 9 -3.10 -8.11 3.90
C SER A 9 -2.84 -6.95 4.85
N ALA A 10 -1.58 -6.65 5.15
CA ALA A 10 -1.23 -5.47 5.95
C ALA A 10 -1.50 -4.16 5.21
N LEU A 11 -1.22 -4.09 3.90
CA LEU A 11 -1.48 -2.89 3.10
C LEU A 11 -2.98 -2.55 3.06
N ARG A 12 -3.84 -3.55 2.88
CA ARG A 12 -5.30 -3.40 2.92
C ARG A 12 -5.77 -2.85 4.28
N ALA A 13 -5.28 -3.45 5.37
CA ALA A 13 -5.60 -2.99 6.72
C ALA A 13 -5.11 -1.55 6.99
N ILE A 14 -3.90 -1.17 6.51
CA ILE A 14 -3.40 0.21 6.57
C ILE A 14 -4.34 1.18 5.84
N ARG A 15 -4.74 0.84 4.63
CA ARG A 15 -5.66 1.65 3.83
C ARG A 15 -7.02 1.79 4.51
N ARG A 16 -7.57 0.69 5.00
CA ARG A 16 -8.83 0.67 5.75
C ARG A 16 -8.77 1.59 6.96
N ALA A 17 -7.72 1.46 7.78
CA ALA A 17 -7.55 2.28 8.98
C ALA A 17 -7.45 3.78 8.64
N ARG A 18 -6.66 4.16 7.63
CA ARG A 18 -6.53 5.56 7.18
C ARG A 18 -7.84 6.14 6.64
N ARG A 19 -8.65 5.31 5.97
CA ARG A 19 -9.98 5.73 5.47
C ARG A 19 -10.99 5.91 6.59
N ALA A 20 -10.90 5.09 7.63
CA ALA A 20 -11.84 5.13 8.76
C ALA A 20 -11.50 6.23 9.78
N TYR A 21 -10.21 6.43 10.06
CA TYR A 21 -9.75 7.28 11.17
C TYR A 21 -8.92 8.49 10.71
N SER A 22 -8.68 8.65 9.42
CA SER A 22 -7.77 9.65 8.83
C SER A 22 -6.30 9.53 9.26
N ALA A 23 -5.99 8.73 10.26
CA ALA A 23 -4.65 8.40 10.74
C ALA A 23 -4.54 6.88 10.96
N LEU A 24 -3.34 6.38 11.18
CA LEU A 24 -3.14 4.98 11.53
C LEU A 24 -3.18 4.82 13.07
N PRO A 25 -4.26 4.24 13.63
CA PRO A 25 -4.45 4.16 15.08
C PRO A 25 -3.74 2.94 15.71
N TRP A 26 -2.59 2.56 15.16
CA TRP A 26 -1.84 1.38 15.60
C TRP A 26 -0.68 1.76 16.51
N ASP A 27 -0.42 0.93 17.51
CA ASP A 27 0.63 1.15 18.48
C ASP A 27 1.95 0.55 18.01
N SER A 28 3.04 1.31 18.11
CA SER A 28 4.38 0.76 17.98
C SER A 28 4.67 -0.17 19.15
N VAL A 29 5.28 -1.30 18.87
CA VAL A 29 5.74 -2.26 19.89
C VAL A 29 7.27 -2.25 19.99
N ASP A 30 7.78 -2.50 21.18
CA ASP A 30 9.21 -2.63 21.41
C ASP A 30 9.78 -3.92 20.78
N ILE A 31 11.11 -4.06 20.77
CA ILE A 31 11.79 -5.17 20.15
C ILE A 31 11.46 -6.52 20.80
N GLU A 32 11.18 -6.53 22.10
CA GLU A 32 10.85 -7.76 22.83
C GLU A 32 9.44 -8.22 22.47
N GLN A 33 8.46 -7.32 22.51
CA GLN A 33 7.08 -7.56 22.10
C GLN A 33 7.01 -7.98 20.62
N GLN A 34 7.76 -7.30 19.75
CA GLN A 34 7.86 -7.65 18.33
C GLN A 34 8.39 -9.09 18.13
N THR A 35 9.44 -9.45 18.85
CA THR A 35 10.04 -10.79 18.79
C THR A 35 9.06 -11.84 19.31
N GLN A 36 8.36 -11.55 20.40
CA GLN A 36 7.36 -12.42 21.00
C GLN A 36 6.16 -12.60 20.07
N ALA A 37 5.65 -11.53 19.46
CA ALA A 37 4.54 -11.59 18.51
C ALA A 37 4.87 -12.51 17.34
N LEU A 38 6.04 -12.36 16.72
CA LEU A 38 6.49 -13.21 15.63
C LEU A 38 6.70 -14.69 16.07
N ALA A 39 7.26 -14.93 17.24
CA ALA A 39 7.47 -16.28 17.75
C ALA A 39 6.16 -16.99 18.09
N SER A 40 5.15 -16.23 18.55
CA SER A 40 3.82 -16.73 18.92
C SER A 40 2.87 -16.87 17.71
N CYS A 41 3.25 -16.32 16.55
CA CYS A 41 2.47 -16.41 15.32
C CYS A 41 2.62 -17.82 14.73
N ILE A 42 1.60 -18.65 14.96
CA ILE A 42 1.54 -20.01 14.41
C ILE A 42 0.48 -20.03 13.32
N PRO A 43 0.79 -20.44 12.07
CA PRO A 43 -0.18 -20.48 10.99
C PRO A 43 -1.15 -21.67 11.19
N ASN A 44 -2.19 -21.44 11.95
CA ASN A 44 -3.27 -22.39 12.18
C ASN A 44 -4.60 -21.71 11.89
N LYS A 45 -5.24 -22.08 10.78
CA LYS A 45 -6.51 -21.50 10.33
C LYS A 45 -7.63 -21.59 11.40
N ASP A 46 -7.66 -22.66 12.20
CA ASP A 46 -8.71 -22.87 13.20
C ASP A 46 -8.55 -21.94 14.42
N ALA A 47 -7.41 -21.27 14.54
CA ALA A 47 -7.09 -20.37 15.64
C ALA A 47 -6.95 -18.90 15.19
N ILE A 48 -7.06 -18.62 13.88
CA ILE A 48 -7.06 -17.26 13.33
C ILE A 48 -8.48 -16.71 13.38
N ASP A 49 -8.65 -15.52 13.91
CA ASP A 49 -9.90 -14.79 13.89
C ASP A 49 -10.11 -14.12 12.52
N PHE A 50 -10.64 -14.87 11.57
CA PHE A 50 -10.94 -14.36 10.23
C PHE A 50 -12.04 -13.28 10.24
N ALA A 51 -12.96 -13.30 11.22
CA ALA A 51 -14.00 -12.28 11.31
C ALA A 51 -13.37 -10.90 11.64
N ALA A 52 -12.47 -10.87 12.61
CA ALA A 52 -11.72 -9.63 12.92
C ALA A 52 -10.88 -9.17 11.72
N LEU A 53 -10.20 -10.09 11.01
CA LEU A 53 -9.40 -9.75 9.83
C LEU A 53 -10.26 -9.23 8.67
N THR A 54 -11.48 -9.72 8.51
CA THR A 54 -12.45 -9.19 7.52
C THR A 54 -12.90 -7.77 7.89
N MET A 55 -13.12 -7.49 9.18
CA MET A 55 -13.45 -6.13 9.63
C MET A 55 -12.31 -5.12 9.39
N LEU A 56 -11.08 -5.59 9.36
CA LEU A 56 -9.88 -4.81 9.03
C LEU A 56 -9.61 -4.72 7.52
N ASP A 57 -10.43 -5.33 6.66
CA ASP A 57 -10.20 -5.53 5.23
C ASP A 57 -8.85 -6.24 4.93
N ALA A 58 -8.27 -6.90 5.91
CA ALA A 58 -7.01 -7.64 5.75
C ALA A 58 -7.19 -8.95 4.96
N TRP A 59 -8.42 -9.47 4.94
CA TRP A 59 -8.80 -10.69 4.25
C TRP A 59 -10.31 -10.67 3.91
N SER A 60 -10.69 -11.33 2.79
CA SER A 60 -12.07 -11.51 2.36
C SER A 60 -12.34 -12.97 2.00
N GLU A 61 -13.56 -13.46 2.32
CA GLU A 61 -13.99 -14.81 1.95
C GLU A 61 -14.23 -14.98 0.44
N ASP A 62 -14.62 -13.88 -0.22
CA ASP A 62 -14.95 -13.87 -1.66
C ASP A 62 -13.71 -13.80 -2.54
N ASP A 63 -12.57 -13.48 -1.96
CA ASP A 63 -11.31 -13.39 -2.68
C ASP A 63 -10.61 -14.76 -2.77
N SER A 64 -10.16 -15.10 -3.95
CA SER A 64 -9.18 -16.19 -4.16
C SER A 64 -7.83 -15.89 -3.50
N GLU A 65 -7.70 -14.73 -2.87
CA GLU A 65 -6.48 -14.26 -2.23
C GLU A 65 -6.32 -14.88 -0.84
N ARG A 66 -5.08 -15.25 -0.58
CA ARG A 66 -4.68 -15.84 0.69
C ARG A 66 -4.28 -14.75 1.69
N LEU A 67 -4.52 -15.01 2.96
CA LEU A 67 -4.05 -14.16 4.04
C LEU A 67 -2.52 -14.22 4.13
N ASP A 68 -1.86 -13.07 4.00
CA ASP A 68 -0.41 -12.93 4.14
C ASP A 68 -0.01 -12.90 5.63
N LEU A 69 0.60 -13.97 6.12
CA LEU A 69 1.12 -14.08 7.47
C LEU A 69 2.63 -13.91 7.52
N PHE A 70 3.11 -13.22 8.57
CA PHE A 70 4.53 -13.05 8.84
C PHE A 70 4.94 -13.89 10.05
N ILE A 71 5.80 -14.89 9.84
CA ILE A 71 6.15 -15.86 10.86
C ILE A 71 7.66 -15.94 11.08
N ALA A 72 8.08 -16.16 12.34
CA ALA A 72 9.46 -16.36 12.66
C ALA A 72 9.94 -17.76 12.25
N GLY A 73 10.99 -17.83 11.43
CA GLY A 73 11.66 -19.07 11.04
C GLY A 73 10.81 -20.01 10.17
N GLY A 74 11.46 -20.95 9.51
CA GLY A 74 10.78 -21.90 8.61
C GLY A 74 10.17 -23.13 9.28
N LYS A 75 10.45 -23.38 10.57
CA LYS A 75 10.04 -24.60 11.27
C LYS A 75 8.54 -24.68 11.57
N ASN A 76 7.87 -23.53 11.67
CA ASN A 76 6.46 -23.43 11.98
C ASN A 76 5.57 -23.37 10.73
N ARG A 77 6.17 -23.43 9.54
CA ARG A 77 5.43 -23.34 8.29
C ARG A 77 4.50 -24.56 8.13
N ARG A 78 3.21 -24.29 7.88
CA ARG A 78 2.20 -25.31 7.60
C ARG A 78 1.51 -24.98 6.27
N PRO A 79 1.51 -25.90 5.30
CA PRO A 79 0.76 -25.69 4.06
C PRO A 79 -0.72 -25.47 4.36
N ASP A 80 -1.28 -24.38 3.85
CA ASP A 80 -2.70 -24.08 3.94
C ASP A 80 -3.11 -23.28 2.69
N GLU A 81 -4.28 -23.59 2.14
CA GLU A 81 -4.77 -22.95 0.91
C GLU A 81 -5.18 -21.49 1.13
N ARG A 82 -5.58 -21.13 2.35
CA ARG A 82 -6.01 -19.79 2.73
C ARG A 82 -4.86 -18.90 3.21
N LEU A 83 -3.70 -19.50 3.52
CA LEU A 83 -2.59 -18.79 4.16
C LEU A 83 -1.37 -18.73 3.25
N LEU A 84 -0.86 -17.53 3.03
CA LEU A 84 0.44 -17.28 2.41
C LEU A 84 1.45 -16.91 3.50
N GLN A 85 2.35 -17.83 3.80
CA GLN A 85 3.27 -17.72 4.93
C GLN A 85 4.62 -17.18 4.49
N HIS A 86 4.95 -16.01 4.96
CA HIS A 86 6.24 -15.34 4.75
C HIS A 86 7.12 -15.52 5.96
N THR A 87 8.27 -16.13 5.77
CA THR A 87 9.21 -16.42 6.88
C THR A 87 10.27 -15.36 7.01
N VAL A 88 10.50 -14.90 8.23
CA VAL A 88 11.62 -14.05 8.58
C VAL A 88 12.65 -14.85 9.38
N THR A 89 13.92 -14.80 8.94
CA THR A 89 15.03 -15.52 9.58
C THR A 89 16.06 -14.57 10.19
N ALA A 90 16.09 -13.33 9.77
CA ALA A 90 16.97 -12.29 10.31
C ALA A 90 16.25 -11.47 11.39
N PRO A 91 16.98 -10.96 12.40
CA PRO A 91 16.42 -9.99 13.33
C PRO A 91 15.86 -8.79 12.58
N LEU A 92 14.65 -8.39 12.91
CA LEU A 92 14.01 -7.21 12.34
C LEU A 92 14.42 -5.96 13.13
N PRO A 93 14.54 -4.81 12.47
CA PRO A 93 14.67 -3.53 13.17
C PRO A 93 13.47 -3.28 14.10
N GLU A 94 13.69 -2.52 15.16
CA GLU A 94 12.61 -2.04 16.03
C GLU A 94 11.58 -1.23 15.23
N GLY A 95 10.30 -1.31 15.62
CA GLY A 95 9.21 -0.59 14.96
C GLY A 95 8.77 -1.18 13.62
N THR A 96 9.22 -2.40 13.26
CA THR A 96 8.77 -3.06 12.02
C THR A 96 7.46 -3.82 12.20
N ILE A 97 7.02 -4.06 13.42
CA ILE A 97 5.72 -4.65 13.76
C ILE A 97 4.95 -3.63 14.60
N MET A 98 3.65 -3.54 14.35
CA MET A 98 2.72 -2.69 15.09
C MET A 98 1.57 -3.55 15.62
N HIS A 99 1.04 -3.18 16.79
CA HIS A 99 -0.14 -3.79 17.36
C HIS A 99 -1.39 -3.08 16.82
N ILE A 100 -2.38 -3.85 16.38
CA ILE A 100 -3.66 -3.33 15.88
C ILE A 100 -4.70 -3.39 16.99
N GLU A 101 -5.06 -4.61 17.37
CA GLU A 101 -6.03 -4.89 18.44
C GLU A 101 -5.90 -6.33 18.93
N ALA A 102 -6.31 -6.62 20.15
CA ALA A 102 -6.27 -7.94 20.78
C ALA A 102 -4.93 -8.66 20.51
N ASP A 103 -4.96 -9.79 19.81
CA ASP A 103 -3.77 -10.55 19.41
C ASP A 103 -3.38 -10.35 17.92
N ILE A 104 -3.87 -9.29 17.28
CA ILE A 104 -3.60 -8.97 15.88
C ILE A 104 -2.52 -7.89 15.77
N TYR A 105 -1.50 -8.21 15.01
CA TYR A 105 -0.37 -7.35 14.69
C TYR A 105 -0.22 -7.25 13.17
N ALA A 106 0.43 -6.20 12.72
CA ALA A 106 0.78 -6.01 11.31
C ALA A 106 2.24 -5.58 11.16
N THR A 107 2.80 -5.79 9.98
CA THR A 107 4.02 -5.09 9.61
C THR A 107 3.75 -3.59 9.50
N SER A 108 4.68 -2.76 10.00
CA SER A 108 4.58 -1.29 9.89
C SER A 108 4.46 -0.85 8.42
N PRO A 109 3.91 0.33 8.14
CA PRO A 109 3.73 0.78 6.75
C PRO A 109 5.03 0.80 5.95
N ALA A 110 6.15 1.20 6.54
CA ALA A 110 7.45 1.18 5.87
C ALA A 110 7.92 -0.26 5.57
N MET A 111 7.73 -1.19 6.51
CA MET A 111 8.05 -2.61 6.32
C MET A 111 7.10 -3.24 5.29
N THR A 112 5.82 -2.96 5.35
CA THR A 112 4.81 -3.41 4.38
C THR A 112 5.17 -2.96 2.97
N ALA A 113 5.55 -1.69 2.80
CA ALA A 113 5.99 -1.15 1.51
C ALA A 113 7.20 -1.91 0.95
N MET A 114 8.20 -2.20 1.79
CA MET A 114 9.36 -3.01 1.38
C MET A 114 8.92 -4.40 0.93
N LEU A 115 8.09 -5.08 1.71
CA LEU A 115 7.65 -6.44 1.42
C LEU A 115 6.84 -6.52 0.12
N CYS A 116 5.91 -5.59 -0.10
CA CYS A 116 5.11 -5.48 -1.33
C CYS A 116 5.97 -5.12 -2.56
N SER A 117 7.14 -4.52 -2.34
CA SER A 117 8.04 -4.10 -3.43
C SER A 117 8.98 -5.21 -3.92
N LYS A 118 8.88 -6.41 -3.37
CA LYS A 118 9.77 -7.51 -3.71
C LYS A 118 9.63 -7.89 -5.19
N ASN A 119 10.73 -7.75 -5.95
CA ASN A 119 10.78 -8.01 -7.41
C ASN A 119 9.85 -7.11 -8.26
N GLU A 120 9.32 -6.04 -7.69
CA GLU A 120 8.50 -5.08 -8.41
C GLU A 120 9.34 -4.04 -9.16
N SER A 121 8.71 -3.31 -10.08
CA SER A 121 9.34 -2.19 -10.77
C SER A 121 9.53 -0.99 -9.85
N VAL A 122 10.50 -0.11 -10.18
CA VAL A 122 10.71 1.15 -9.44
C VAL A 122 9.46 2.04 -9.51
N ALA A 123 8.78 2.09 -10.66
CA ALA A 123 7.58 2.91 -10.84
C ALA A 123 6.43 2.47 -9.92
N LYS A 124 6.12 1.16 -9.90
CA LYS A 124 5.12 0.59 -8.99
C LYS A 124 5.43 0.88 -7.53
N THR A 125 6.68 0.62 -7.15
CA THR A 125 7.15 0.85 -5.79
C THR A 125 7.05 2.33 -5.43
N LEU A 126 7.43 3.23 -6.32
CA LEU A 126 7.36 4.67 -6.10
C LEU A 126 5.91 5.13 -5.86
N MET A 127 4.96 4.64 -6.64
CA MET A 127 3.54 4.94 -6.45
C MET A 127 3.03 4.51 -5.07
N LEU A 128 3.39 3.29 -4.63
CA LEU A 128 3.06 2.80 -3.30
C LEU A 128 3.67 3.68 -2.20
N LEU A 129 4.95 4.03 -2.32
CA LEU A 129 5.61 4.90 -1.33
C LEU A 129 4.96 6.27 -1.26
N MET A 130 4.59 6.85 -2.40
CA MET A 130 3.95 8.16 -2.45
C MET A 130 2.52 8.14 -1.89
N GLU A 131 1.79 7.03 -2.00
CA GLU A 131 0.53 6.85 -1.28
C GLU A 131 0.74 6.86 0.24
N LEU A 132 1.68 6.06 0.74
CA LEU A 132 1.92 5.93 2.17
C LEU A 132 2.51 7.19 2.81
N LEU A 133 3.27 7.98 2.05
CA LEU A 133 3.82 9.29 2.43
C LEU A 133 2.84 10.44 2.16
N GLY A 134 1.78 10.19 1.42
CA GLY A 134 0.80 11.18 0.98
C GLY A 134 -0.34 11.38 1.97
N THR A 135 -1.19 12.34 1.65
CA THR A 135 -2.39 12.67 2.44
C THR A 135 -3.68 12.11 1.84
N TYR A 136 -3.55 11.02 1.10
CA TYR A 136 -4.65 10.25 0.54
C TYR A 136 -4.46 8.76 0.79
N SER A 137 -5.53 7.98 0.72
CA SER A 137 -5.51 6.52 0.80
C SER A 137 -6.38 5.93 -0.30
N LEU A 138 -5.87 4.93 -0.98
CA LEU A 138 -6.62 4.17 -1.99
C LEU A 138 -7.58 3.18 -1.32
N PRO A 139 -8.56 2.65 -2.05
CA PRO A 139 -9.37 1.53 -1.59
C PRO A 139 -8.51 0.33 -1.18
N PRO A 140 -8.92 -0.46 -0.17
CA PRO A 140 -8.15 -1.58 0.34
C PRO A 140 -7.70 -2.58 -0.74
N GLU A 141 -8.59 -2.91 -1.67
CA GLU A 141 -8.38 -3.88 -2.74
C GLU A 141 -7.55 -3.37 -3.92
N THR A 142 -7.22 -2.08 -3.95
CA THR A 142 -6.46 -1.51 -5.06
C THR A 142 -5.08 -2.16 -5.18
N THR A 143 -4.79 -2.77 -6.31
CA THR A 143 -3.47 -3.32 -6.65
C THR A 143 -2.66 -2.35 -7.49
N TYR A 144 -1.34 -2.32 -7.31
CA TYR A 144 -0.42 -1.58 -8.19
C TYR A 144 0.14 -2.51 -9.29
N PRO A 145 0.29 -2.04 -10.54
CA PRO A 145 -0.04 -0.69 -10.95
C PRO A 145 -1.56 -0.51 -10.95
N ILE A 146 -2.01 0.67 -10.58
CA ILE A 146 -3.28 1.11 -11.13
C ILE A 146 -3.07 1.02 -12.62
N ALA A 147 -3.71 0.08 -13.30
CA ALA A 147 -3.52 -0.05 -14.72
C ALA A 147 -3.89 1.29 -15.35
N TYR A 148 -3.11 1.73 -16.34
CA TYR A 148 -3.41 2.99 -17.05
C TYR A 148 -4.84 2.93 -17.62
N ASP A 149 -5.32 1.74 -17.88
CA ASP A 149 -6.68 1.43 -18.31
C ASP A 149 -7.74 1.64 -17.21
N ASP A 150 -7.36 1.59 -15.92
CA ASP A 150 -8.28 1.82 -14.77
C ASP A 150 -8.40 3.31 -14.42
N ILE A 151 -7.40 4.12 -14.76
CA ILE A 151 -7.43 5.59 -14.56
C ILE A 151 -8.13 6.26 -15.75
N TRP A 152 -8.02 5.67 -16.92
CA TRP A 152 -8.60 6.17 -18.16
C TRP A 152 -9.46 5.09 -18.77
N PRO A 153 -10.77 5.08 -18.50
CA PRO A 153 -11.67 4.15 -19.19
C PRO A 153 -11.45 4.36 -20.69
N ARG A 154 -11.04 3.27 -21.38
CA ARG A 154 -10.96 3.29 -22.84
C ARG A 154 -12.35 3.58 -23.36
N GLY A 155 -12.66 4.86 -23.53
CA GLY A 155 -13.80 5.26 -24.34
C GLY A 155 -13.64 4.57 -25.69
N ASN A 156 -14.63 3.79 -26.08
CA ASN A 156 -14.70 3.21 -27.39
C ASN A 156 -14.47 4.31 -28.44
N GLY A 157 -13.31 4.24 -29.11
CA GLY A 157 -13.00 5.01 -30.30
C GLY A 157 -12.72 6.49 -30.02
N CYS A 158 -11.50 6.92 -30.36
CA CYS A 158 -11.26 8.29 -30.77
C CYS A 158 -12.14 8.59 -32.00
N GLU A 159 -13.40 8.89 -31.80
CA GLU A 159 -14.16 9.64 -32.77
C GLU A 159 -13.93 11.12 -32.45
N ALA A 160 -13.28 11.72 -33.40
CA ALA A 160 -13.08 13.12 -33.70
C ALA A 160 -13.57 14.15 -32.66
N MET A 161 -12.62 14.97 -32.22
CA MET A 161 -12.91 16.31 -31.68
C MET A 161 -13.92 17.01 -32.60
N GLY A 162 -15.18 17.02 -32.15
CA GLY A 162 -16.26 17.76 -32.79
C GLY A 162 -17.18 18.28 -31.70
N ASP A 163 -17.22 19.61 -31.61
CA ASP A 163 -18.19 20.43 -30.93
C ASP A 163 -18.49 20.27 -29.43
N LEU A 164 -17.81 21.09 -28.65
CA LEU A 164 -18.22 21.56 -27.33
C LEU A 164 -19.54 22.33 -27.44
N ASP A 165 -20.67 21.67 -27.31
CA ASP A 165 -21.93 22.34 -27.05
C ASP A 165 -22.33 22.12 -25.58
N CYS A 166 -22.02 23.12 -24.75
CA CYS A 166 -22.37 23.18 -23.35
C CYS A 166 -23.85 23.58 -23.23
N ARG A 167 -24.76 22.64 -23.35
CA ARG A 167 -26.15 22.84 -22.90
C ARG A 167 -26.52 21.75 -21.93
N GLY A 168 -26.74 22.20 -20.70
CA GLY A 168 -27.25 21.39 -19.62
C GLY A 168 -28.64 20.84 -19.89
N ASP A 169 -28.83 19.58 -19.54
CA ASP A 169 -30.10 19.08 -19.06
C ASP A 169 -29.78 18.01 -18.00
N GLU A 170 -30.05 18.38 -16.75
CA GLU A 170 -30.14 17.46 -15.64
C GLU A 170 -31.27 16.45 -15.92
N GLN A 171 -30.86 15.25 -16.32
CA GLN A 171 -31.73 14.09 -16.13
C GLN A 171 -30.91 13.02 -15.42
N THR A 172 -31.15 12.96 -14.12
CA THR A 172 -30.77 11.85 -13.24
C THR A 172 -31.42 10.57 -13.72
N SER A 173 -30.80 9.89 -14.67
CA SER A 173 -31.06 8.48 -14.93
C SER A 173 -30.10 7.68 -14.09
N GLU A 174 -30.56 7.12 -12.98
CA GLU A 174 -29.86 6.05 -12.29
C GLU A 174 -29.58 4.92 -13.29
N LYS A 175 -28.36 4.81 -13.77
CA LYS A 175 -27.90 3.64 -14.50
C LYS A 175 -27.65 2.53 -13.47
N PRO A 176 -28.42 1.44 -13.49
CA PRO A 176 -28.15 0.30 -12.62
C PRO A 176 -26.91 -0.41 -13.12
N ASN A 177 -25.93 -0.67 -12.22
CA ASN A 177 -24.76 -1.52 -12.39
C ASN A 177 -23.51 -0.96 -13.11
N GLU A 178 -23.16 0.29 -12.93
CA GLU A 178 -21.73 0.63 -13.06
C GLU A 178 -21.02 0.21 -11.74
N PRO A 179 -19.91 -0.55 -11.81
CA PRO A 179 -19.12 -0.83 -10.62
C PRO A 179 -18.74 0.53 -10.00
N ARG A 180 -19.18 0.78 -8.79
CA ARG A 180 -18.74 1.96 -8.04
C ARG A 180 -17.25 1.73 -7.72
N TYR A 181 -16.38 2.29 -8.55
CA TYR A 181 -14.97 2.39 -8.20
C TYR A 181 -14.90 3.22 -6.92
N GLU A 182 -14.51 2.59 -5.83
CA GLU A 182 -14.30 3.32 -4.59
C GLU A 182 -13.26 4.39 -4.82
N GLN A 183 -13.63 5.63 -4.59
CA GLN A 183 -12.73 6.76 -4.79
C GLN A 183 -11.66 6.79 -3.71
N ALA A 184 -10.51 7.38 -4.02
CA ALA A 184 -9.48 7.64 -3.03
C ALA A 184 -10.06 8.49 -1.89
N HIS A 185 -9.67 8.18 -0.66
CA HIS A 185 -9.97 9.00 0.51
C HIS A 185 -8.88 10.06 0.69
N TYR A 186 -9.28 11.29 0.95
CA TYR A 186 -8.38 12.45 1.04
C TYR A 186 -8.29 12.99 2.46
N LYS A 187 -7.27 13.79 2.73
CA LYS A 187 -7.02 14.45 4.02
C LYS A 187 -6.73 13.48 5.15
N CYS A 188 -6.13 12.33 4.84
CA CYS A 188 -5.57 11.47 5.87
C CYS A 188 -4.13 11.86 6.19
N GLU A 189 -3.68 11.48 7.38
CA GLU A 189 -2.27 11.62 7.75
C GLU A 189 -1.39 10.61 6.98
N PRO A 190 -0.13 10.95 6.69
CA PRO A 190 0.81 9.99 6.14
C PRO A 190 0.91 8.74 7.04
N ALA A 191 0.98 7.57 6.43
CA ALA A 191 1.11 6.31 7.18
C ALA A 191 2.55 6.08 7.67
N THR A 192 3.54 6.71 7.05
CA THR A 192 4.96 6.56 7.35
C THR A 192 5.71 7.84 7.00
N THR A 193 6.98 7.90 7.37
CA THR A 193 7.89 9.02 7.05
C THR A 193 8.99 8.58 6.09
N ILE A 194 9.71 9.54 5.51
CA ILE A 194 10.89 9.27 4.69
C ILE A 194 11.98 8.59 5.53
N GLU A 195 12.14 9.02 6.78
CA GLU A 195 13.13 8.49 7.73
C GLU A 195 12.89 7.01 8.03
N ASP A 196 11.62 6.60 8.22
CA ASP A 196 11.24 5.20 8.43
C ASP A 196 11.55 4.35 7.19
N LEU A 197 11.20 4.86 6.01
CA LEU A 197 11.49 4.19 4.74
C LEU A 197 12.99 4.04 4.51
N GLU A 198 13.80 5.05 4.84
CA GLU A 198 15.26 4.98 4.76
C GLU A 198 15.83 3.98 5.77
N ALA A 199 15.28 3.90 6.99
CA ALA A 199 15.68 2.91 7.97
C ALA A 199 15.45 1.49 7.46
N ILE A 200 14.27 1.22 6.91
CA ILE A 200 13.95 -0.08 6.30
C ILE A 200 14.80 -0.33 5.04
N ALA A 201 15.09 0.69 4.23
CA ALA A 201 15.93 0.55 3.05
C ALA A 201 17.37 0.11 3.39
N ARG A 202 17.90 0.55 4.54
CA ARG A 202 19.21 0.08 5.06
C ARG A 202 19.19 -1.40 5.44
N PHE A 203 18.05 -1.89 5.94
CA PHE A 203 17.84 -3.31 6.25
C PHE A 203 17.66 -4.17 5.00
N ALA A 204 17.03 -3.66 3.95
CA ALA A 204 16.66 -4.34 2.71
C ALA A 204 17.88 -4.62 1.79
N LYS A 205 18.80 -5.47 2.19
CA LYS A 205 20.09 -5.71 1.48
C LYS A 205 19.96 -6.57 0.23
N SER A 206 18.96 -7.45 0.15
CA SER A 206 18.76 -8.35 -0.99
C SER A 206 18.55 -7.59 -2.30
N SER A 207 19.02 -8.16 -3.42
CA SER A 207 18.78 -7.64 -4.77
C SER A 207 17.29 -7.58 -5.12
N SER A 208 16.47 -8.47 -4.56
CA SER A 208 15.01 -8.48 -4.73
C SER A 208 14.33 -7.19 -4.27
N TYR A 209 14.99 -6.39 -3.43
CA TYR A 209 14.52 -5.09 -2.95
C TYR A 209 15.27 -3.89 -3.56
N ALA A 210 15.95 -4.09 -4.69
CA ALA A 210 16.68 -3.00 -5.35
C ALA A 210 15.74 -1.87 -5.79
N SER A 211 14.54 -2.22 -6.27
CA SER A 211 13.50 -1.25 -6.65
C SER A 211 13.04 -0.42 -5.46
N PHE A 212 12.85 -1.05 -4.29
CA PHE A 212 12.50 -0.36 -3.06
C PHE A 212 13.55 0.69 -2.67
N ARG A 213 14.83 0.27 -2.59
CA ARG A 213 15.92 1.21 -2.26
C ARG A 213 16.05 2.37 -3.25
N THR A 214 15.74 2.11 -4.53
CA THR A 214 15.76 3.16 -5.55
C THR A 214 14.55 4.09 -5.41
N ALA A 215 13.35 3.53 -5.20
CA ALA A 215 12.13 4.29 -5.05
C ALA A 215 12.16 5.19 -3.80
N VAL A 216 12.73 4.72 -2.68
CA VAL A 216 12.90 5.55 -1.46
C VAL A 216 13.70 6.81 -1.75
N LYS A 217 14.76 6.74 -2.56
CA LYS A 217 15.55 7.92 -2.94
C LYS A 217 14.78 8.91 -3.82
N LEU A 218 13.79 8.43 -4.56
CA LEU A 218 12.97 9.24 -5.47
C LEU A 218 11.71 9.77 -4.78
N ALA A 219 11.18 9.05 -3.79
CA ALA A 219 9.93 9.37 -3.13
C ALA A 219 9.94 10.76 -2.48
N ARG A 220 8.78 11.37 -2.41
CA ARG A 220 8.54 12.66 -1.75
C ARG A 220 7.28 12.55 -0.90
N ALA A 221 7.31 13.20 0.25
CA ALA A 221 6.14 13.28 1.13
C ALA A 221 5.16 14.36 0.66
N GLY A 222 3.91 14.25 1.12
CA GLY A 222 2.92 15.30 1.00
C GLY A 222 2.12 15.30 -0.31
N SER A 223 2.18 14.22 -1.12
CA SER A 223 1.26 14.09 -2.25
C SER A 223 -0.19 14.05 -1.74
N ALA A 224 -1.05 14.91 -2.30
CA ALA A 224 -2.43 15.05 -1.87
C ALA A 224 -3.41 14.19 -2.68
N SER A 225 -2.96 13.57 -3.77
CA SER A 225 -3.81 12.74 -4.62
C SER A 225 -3.03 11.69 -5.41
N PRO A 226 -3.71 10.62 -5.89
CA PRO A 226 -3.10 9.64 -6.80
C PRO A 226 -2.58 10.29 -8.10
N ALA A 227 -3.29 11.30 -8.61
CA ALA A 227 -2.89 12.02 -9.82
C ALA A 227 -1.58 12.78 -9.63
N GLU A 228 -1.39 13.45 -8.50
CA GLU A 228 -0.12 14.12 -8.17
C GLU A 228 1.02 13.12 -8.08
N SER A 229 0.80 11.99 -7.41
CA SER A 229 1.79 10.91 -7.31
C SER A 229 2.19 10.39 -8.69
N LEU A 230 1.21 10.17 -9.56
CA LEU A 230 1.43 9.72 -10.93
C LEU A 230 2.21 10.77 -11.74
N MET A 231 1.78 12.03 -11.68
CA MET A 231 2.48 13.11 -12.36
C MET A 231 3.92 13.24 -11.89
N PHE A 232 4.15 13.15 -10.59
CA PHE A 232 5.50 13.17 -10.04
C PHE A 232 6.33 11.98 -10.56
N ALA A 233 5.76 10.76 -10.56
CA ALA A 233 6.46 9.57 -11.07
C ALA A 233 6.78 9.71 -12.56
N VAL A 234 5.83 10.18 -13.37
CA VAL A 234 6.00 10.33 -14.84
C VAL A 234 6.97 11.47 -15.18
N LEU A 235 6.84 12.63 -14.57
CA LEU A 235 7.68 13.78 -14.90
C LEU A 235 9.04 13.76 -14.19
N GLY A 236 9.08 13.32 -12.93
CA GLY A 236 10.24 13.41 -12.05
C GLY A 236 11.17 12.19 -12.09
N ALA A 237 10.63 10.99 -12.31
CA ALA A 237 11.46 9.80 -12.33
C ALA A 237 12.38 9.78 -13.55
N PRO A 238 13.63 9.29 -13.42
CA PRO A 238 14.55 9.12 -14.55
C PRO A 238 13.94 8.21 -15.64
N MET A 239 14.27 8.48 -16.92
CA MET A 239 13.77 7.73 -18.08
C MET A 239 13.95 6.22 -17.94
N ARG A 240 15.07 5.76 -17.36
CA ARG A 240 15.33 4.34 -17.11
C ARG A 240 14.33 3.65 -16.16
N PHE A 241 13.52 4.43 -15.45
CA PHE A 241 12.47 3.95 -14.54
C PHE A 241 11.05 4.29 -15.03
N GLY A 242 10.93 4.70 -16.31
CA GLY A 242 9.66 4.98 -16.96
C GLY A 242 9.17 6.42 -16.83
N GLY A 243 9.96 7.32 -16.23
CA GLY A 243 9.66 8.76 -16.20
C GLY A 243 10.33 9.51 -17.34
N PHE A 244 10.05 10.80 -17.45
CA PHE A 244 10.65 11.69 -18.47
C PHE A 244 11.92 12.38 -17.99
N GLY A 245 12.23 12.33 -16.69
CA GLY A 245 13.41 13.01 -16.13
C GLY A 245 13.37 14.54 -16.29
N CYS A 246 12.19 15.11 -16.48
CA CYS A 246 12.01 16.53 -16.81
C CYS A 246 12.31 17.46 -15.63
N CYS A 247 12.38 16.95 -14.41
CA CYS A 247 12.52 17.78 -13.22
C CYS A 247 13.58 17.23 -12.29
N SER A 248 14.76 17.86 -12.28
CA SER A 248 15.42 18.10 -11.01
C SER A 248 14.64 19.22 -10.30
N LEU A 249 13.47 18.91 -9.77
CA LEU A 249 12.73 19.89 -8.97
C LEU A 249 13.58 20.17 -7.73
N PRO A 250 13.98 21.45 -7.51
CA PRO A 250 14.56 21.81 -6.24
C PRO A 250 13.57 21.46 -5.14
N MET A 251 14.08 21.05 -3.99
CA MET A 251 13.33 20.79 -2.78
C MET A 251 12.53 22.02 -2.37
N GLY A 252 11.31 22.14 -2.84
CA GLY A 252 10.44 23.28 -2.58
C GLY A 252 9.21 23.13 -3.46
N GLY A 253 8.17 22.60 -2.89
CA GLY A 253 6.98 22.09 -3.48
C GLY A 253 6.48 22.78 -4.73
N LEU A 254 5.95 22.01 -5.64
CA LEU A 254 4.94 22.45 -6.57
C LEU A 254 3.70 22.77 -5.73
N LEU A 255 3.68 23.95 -5.11
CA LEU A 255 2.47 24.55 -4.61
C LEU A 255 1.64 24.95 -5.85
N LEU A 256 0.84 24.04 -6.33
CA LEU A 256 -0.33 24.43 -7.10
C LEU A 256 -1.30 25.04 -6.09
N ASN A 257 -1.16 26.35 -5.85
CA ASN A 257 -2.18 27.12 -5.18
C ASN A 257 -3.41 27.15 -6.08
N TYR A 258 -4.44 26.43 -5.67
CA TYR A 258 -5.81 26.65 -6.13
C TYR A 258 -6.49 27.62 -5.19
#